data_b6e5ecd2924d65b00f24e6f14be03c3b
#
_entry.id   b6e5ecd2924d65b00f24e6f14be03c3b
#
_cell.length_a   1.000
_cell.length_b   1.000
_cell.length_c   1.000
_cell.angle_alpha   90.00
_cell.angle_beta   90.00
_cell.angle_gamma   90.00
#
_symmetry.space_group_name_H-M   'P 1'
#
loop_
_entity.id
_entity.type
_entity.pdbx_description
1 polymer ?
#
loop_
_entity_poly.entity_id
_entity_poly.type
_entity_poly.pdbx_seq_one_letter_code
_entity_poly.pdbx_strand_id
1 'polypeptide(L)'
;MKKGNLYYYFRNKEEILFACHEYSHDRLQELLDQVVRGTAPADEKLRRLIVSTVHIILDELHGTALLLDLHALSPAHLRAIIVRRDRFDRGMRLILEEGIATGAFAPGDPKLVAFAMLGALNWIARWFSPAGPASSDEIATRFADYLIAGLRPI
;
A
#
# COMPACT_ATOMS: atom_id res chain seq x y z
N MET A 1 8.73 6.36 -23.68
CA MET A 1 9.24 5.13 -24.32
C MET A 1 8.33 4.74 -25.47
N LYS A 2 8.85 4.52 -26.68
CA LYS A 2 8.02 4.13 -27.84
C LYS A 2 7.51 2.70 -27.64
N LYS A 3 6.28 2.43 -28.10
CA LYS A 3 5.60 1.13 -27.97
C LYS A 3 6.46 -0.06 -28.47
N GLY A 4 7.29 0.15 -29.50
CA GLY A 4 8.21 -0.87 -30.03
C GLY A 4 9.37 -1.23 -29.09
N ASN A 5 9.79 -0.33 -28.18
CA ASN A 5 10.87 -0.61 -27.23
C ASN A 5 10.42 -1.47 -26.05
N LEU A 6 9.14 -1.44 -25.67
CA LEU A 6 8.59 -2.28 -24.61
C LEU A 6 8.62 -3.77 -25.01
N TYR A 7 8.28 -4.09 -26.25
CA TYR A 7 8.28 -5.47 -26.76
C TYR A 7 9.68 -6.06 -26.97
N TYR A 8 10.73 -5.22 -26.94
CA TYR A 8 12.10 -5.72 -26.93
C TYR A 8 12.47 -6.40 -25.59
N TYR A 9 11.92 -5.88 -24.47
CA TYR A 9 12.20 -6.41 -23.12
C TYR A 9 11.13 -7.38 -22.62
N PHE A 10 9.91 -7.33 -23.14
CA PHE A 10 8.78 -8.14 -22.71
C PHE A 10 8.16 -8.89 -23.87
N ARG A 11 7.86 -10.18 -23.68
CA ARG A 11 7.28 -11.05 -24.72
C ARG A 11 5.85 -10.67 -25.07
N ASN A 12 5.05 -10.21 -24.10
CA ASN A 12 3.64 -9.91 -24.25
C ASN A 12 3.15 -8.90 -23.21
N LYS A 13 1.88 -8.51 -23.32
CA LYS A 13 1.26 -7.55 -22.41
C LYS A 13 1.18 -8.06 -20.97
N GLU A 14 1.02 -9.36 -20.77
CA GLU A 14 0.94 -9.99 -19.45
C GLU A 14 2.26 -9.85 -18.68
N GLU A 15 3.40 -10.00 -19.33
CA GLU A 15 4.71 -9.77 -18.71
C GLU A 15 4.90 -8.30 -18.30
N ILE A 16 4.42 -7.36 -19.11
CA ILE A 16 4.43 -5.92 -18.77
C ILE A 16 3.57 -5.66 -17.54
N LEU A 17 2.37 -6.23 -17.52
CA LEU A 17 1.45 -6.11 -16.39
C LEU A 17 2.06 -6.67 -15.11
N PHE A 18 2.66 -7.85 -15.18
CA PHE A 18 3.34 -8.45 -14.05
C PHE A 18 4.50 -7.59 -13.55
N ALA A 19 5.34 -7.06 -14.43
CA ALA A 19 6.46 -6.19 -14.06
C ALA A 19 5.97 -4.90 -13.37
N CYS A 20 4.85 -4.32 -13.81
CA CYS A 20 4.25 -3.16 -13.15
C CYS A 20 3.77 -3.48 -11.73
N HIS A 21 3.09 -4.60 -11.55
CA HIS A 21 2.66 -5.04 -10.22
C HIS A 21 3.84 -5.36 -9.31
N GLU A 22 4.84 -6.08 -9.83
CA GLU A 22 6.04 -6.44 -9.09
C GLU A 22 6.78 -5.19 -8.58
N TYR A 23 7.04 -4.24 -9.46
CA TYR A 23 7.67 -2.97 -9.11
C TYR A 23 6.89 -2.23 -8.00
N SER A 24 5.58 -2.14 -8.15
CA SER A 24 4.73 -1.43 -7.20
C SER A 24 4.73 -2.07 -5.82
N HIS A 25 4.60 -3.39 -5.77
CA HIS A 25 4.63 -4.13 -4.51
C HIS A 25 6.01 -4.11 -3.85
N ASP A 26 7.07 -4.22 -4.62
CA ASP A 26 8.44 -4.16 -4.10
C ASP A 26 8.73 -2.76 -3.53
N ARG A 27 8.25 -1.70 -4.19
CA ARG A 27 8.39 -0.33 -3.69
C ARG A 27 7.67 -0.11 -2.35
N LEU A 28 6.46 -0.63 -2.21
CA LEU A 28 5.70 -0.57 -0.96
C LEU A 28 6.33 -1.43 0.14
N GLN A 29 6.90 -2.58 -0.22
CA GLN A 29 7.58 -3.44 0.73
C GLN A 29 8.87 -2.81 1.27
N GLU A 30 9.64 -2.13 0.45
CA GLU A 30 10.82 -1.36 0.89
C GLU A 30 10.45 -0.32 1.94
N LEU A 31 9.36 0.42 1.72
CA LEU A 31 8.84 1.37 2.69
C LEU A 31 8.48 0.68 4.01
N LEU A 32 7.71 -0.39 3.94
CA LEU A 32 7.29 -1.13 5.13
C LEU A 32 8.48 -1.67 5.92
N ASP A 33 9.46 -2.26 5.24
CA ASP A 33 10.67 -2.79 5.87
C ASP A 33 11.46 -1.70 6.59
N GLN A 34 11.53 -0.49 6.03
CA GLN A 34 12.17 0.67 6.68
C GLN A 34 11.40 1.10 7.93
N VAL A 35 10.08 1.16 7.85
CA VAL A 35 9.22 1.57 8.97
C VAL A 35 9.28 0.55 10.11
N VAL A 36 9.19 -0.74 9.81
CA VAL A 36 9.23 -1.83 10.81
C VAL A 36 10.58 -1.87 11.54
N ARG A 37 11.68 -1.66 10.81
CA ARG A 37 13.03 -1.65 11.41
C ARG A 37 13.31 -0.41 12.25
N GLY A 38 12.54 0.66 12.09
CA GLY A 38 12.69 1.89 12.86
C GLY A 38 12.35 1.69 14.34
N THR A 39 12.82 2.65 15.17
CA THR A 39 12.63 2.64 16.63
C THR A 39 11.47 3.52 17.10
N ALA A 40 10.75 4.15 16.17
CA ALA A 40 9.60 4.98 16.51
C ALA A 40 8.48 4.16 17.16
N PRO A 41 7.62 4.79 18.00
CA PRO A 41 6.42 4.15 18.53
C PRO A 41 5.47 3.68 17.42
N ALA A 42 4.62 2.70 17.73
CA ALA A 42 3.73 2.07 16.75
C ALA A 42 2.79 3.05 16.03
N ASP A 43 2.28 4.06 16.72
CA ASP A 43 1.42 5.10 16.15
C ASP A 43 2.18 5.98 15.14
N GLU A 44 3.42 6.34 15.41
CA GLU A 44 4.28 7.05 14.46
C GLU A 44 4.67 6.16 13.27
N LYS A 45 4.99 4.89 13.51
CA LYS A 45 5.23 3.92 12.45
C LYS A 45 4.04 3.80 11.51
N LEU A 46 2.85 3.65 12.08
CA LEU A 46 1.62 3.52 11.30
C LEU A 46 1.31 4.80 10.52
N ARG A 47 1.46 5.96 11.14
CA ARG A 47 1.29 7.25 10.46
C ARG A 47 2.24 7.38 9.27
N ARG A 48 3.52 7.11 9.47
CA ARG A 48 4.52 7.15 8.41
C ARG A 48 4.18 6.18 7.29
N LEU A 49 3.76 4.96 7.63
CA LEU A 49 3.37 3.97 6.65
C LEU A 49 2.18 4.45 5.81
N ILE A 50 1.13 4.97 6.44
CA ILE A 50 -0.08 5.46 5.73
C ILE A 50 0.28 6.63 4.81
N VAL A 51 0.92 7.67 5.35
CA VAL A 51 1.26 8.88 4.60
C VAL A 51 2.16 8.56 3.41
N SER A 52 3.21 7.78 3.63
CA SER A 52 4.15 7.43 2.56
C SER A 52 3.52 6.48 1.53
N THR A 53 2.62 5.58 1.96
CA THR A 53 1.88 4.70 1.04
C THR A 53 0.99 5.53 0.10
N VAL A 54 0.27 6.53 0.62
CA VAL A 54 -0.54 7.43 -0.22
C VAL A 54 0.33 8.15 -1.24
N HIS A 55 1.48 8.70 -0.83
CA HIS A 55 2.40 9.37 -1.76
C HIS A 55 2.96 8.42 -2.82
N ILE A 56 3.35 7.20 -2.44
CA ILE A 56 3.80 6.21 -3.42
C ILE A 56 2.70 5.91 -4.42
N ILE A 57 1.48 5.64 -3.96
CA ILE A 57 0.34 5.30 -4.82
C ILE A 57 0.01 6.46 -5.78
N LEU A 58 -0.06 7.68 -5.29
CA LEU A 58 -0.55 8.82 -6.07
C LEU A 58 0.56 9.51 -6.87
N ASP A 59 1.72 9.72 -6.29
CA ASP A 59 2.78 10.56 -6.86
C ASP A 59 3.83 9.75 -7.64
N GLU A 60 4.22 8.57 -7.15
CA GLU A 60 5.20 7.71 -7.83
C GLU A 60 4.55 6.76 -8.84
N LEU A 61 3.51 6.04 -8.42
CA LEU A 61 2.85 5.01 -9.23
C LEU A 61 1.66 5.55 -10.04
N HIS A 62 1.23 6.79 -9.78
CA HIS A 62 0.07 7.42 -10.41
C HIS A 62 -1.21 6.56 -10.38
N GLY A 63 -1.36 5.76 -9.33
CA GLY A 63 -2.49 4.83 -9.14
C GLY A 63 -2.52 3.64 -10.08
N THR A 64 -1.62 3.56 -11.05
CA THR A 64 -1.70 2.65 -12.19
C THR A 64 -1.76 1.19 -11.77
N ALA A 65 -0.87 0.77 -10.87
CA ALA A 65 -0.77 -0.64 -10.46
C ALA A 65 -2.03 -1.15 -9.74
N LEU A 66 -2.69 -0.30 -8.97
CA LEU A 66 -3.91 -0.68 -8.24
C LEU A 66 -5.16 -0.74 -9.14
N LEU A 67 -5.09 -0.09 -10.30
CA LEU A 67 -6.16 -0.10 -11.30
C LEU A 67 -6.02 -1.24 -12.31
N LEU A 68 -4.85 -1.89 -12.37
CA LEU A 68 -4.57 -2.96 -13.30
C LEU A 68 -5.28 -4.25 -12.87
N ASP A 69 -5.80 -4.97 -13.86
CA ASP A 69 -6.54 -6.20 -13.64
C ASP A 69 -5.62 -7.37 -13.29
N LEU A 70 -5.72 -7.86 -12.05
CA LEU A 70 -4.99 -9.04 -11.62
C LEU A 70 -5.40 -10.32 -12.33
N HIS A 71 -6.64 -10.39 -12.83
CA HIS A 71 -7.13 -11.56 -13.54
C HIS A 71 -6.50 -11.74 -14.93
N ALA A 72 -5.87 -10.69 -15.46
CA ALA A 72 -5.11 -10.77 -16.71
C ALA A 72 -3.71 -11.39 -16.53
N LEU A 73 -3.28 -11.64 -15.28
CA LEU A 73 -2.02 -12.32 -14.99
C LEU A 73 -2.12 -13.83 -15.19
N SER A 74 -1.00 -14.46 -15.61
CA SER A 74 -0.88 -15.91 -15.59
C SER A 74 -1.04 -16.46 -14.16
N PRO A 75 -1.45 -17.73 -13.98
CA PRO A 75 -1.56 -18.32 -12.65
C PRO A 75 -0.27 -18.22 -11.82
N ALA A 76 0.90 -18.39 -12.43
CA ALA A 76 2.19 -18.29 -11.76
C ALA A 76 2.50 -16.85 -11.31
N HIS A 77 2.27 -15.87 -12.19
CA HIS A 77 2.47 -14.46 -11.87
C HIS A 77 1.46 -13.95 -10.83
N LEU A 78 0.21 -14.37 -10.93
CA LEU A 78 -0.81 -14.04 -9.92
C LEU A 78 -0.41 -14.55 -8.54
N ARG A 79 0.07 -15.80 -8.43
CA ARG A 79 0.57 -16.34 -7.15
C ARG A 79 1.72 -15.51 -6.59
N ALA A 80 2.67 -15.10 -7.44
CA ALA A 80 3.80 -14.26 -7.03
C ALA A 80 3.35 -12.90 -6.48
N ILE A 81 2.34 -12.29 -7.08
CA ILE A 81 1.76 -11.02 -6.58
C ILE A 81 0.99 -11.22 -5.28
N ILE A 82 0.22 -12.30 -5.14
CA ILE A 82 -0.49 -12.63 -3.90
C ILE A 82 0.49 -12.80 -2.74
N VAL A 83 1.63 -13.49 -2.95
CA VAL A 83 2.67 -13.64 -1.93
C VAL A 83 3.21 -12.27 -1.47
N ARG A 84 3.43 -11.33 -2.39
CA ARG A 84 3.87 -9.96 -2.06
C ARG A 84 2.81 -9.20 -1.27
N ARG A 85 1.56 -9.30 -1.65
CA ARG A 85 0.43 -8.68 -0.94
C ARG A 85 0.29 -9.21 0.48
N ASP A 86 0.39 -10.53 0.65
CA ASP A 86 0.32 -11.18 1.96
C ASP A 86 1.49 -10.77 2.85
N ARG A 87 2.68 -10.60 2.28
CA ARG A 87 3.85 -10.12 3.02
C ARG A 87 3.67 -8.70 3.52
N PHE A 88 3.15 -7.80 2.69
CA PHE A 88 2.84 -6.43 3.10
C PHE A 88 1.77 -6.39 4.19
N ASP A 89 0.69 -7.15 4.03
CA ASP A 89 -0.37 -7.27 5.03
C ASP A 89 0.16 -7.76 6.38
N ARG A 90 0.97 -8.80 6.39
CA ARG A 90 1.61 -9.30 7.62
C ARG A 90 2.51 -8.26 8.30
N GLY A 91 3.28 -7.51 7.53
CA GLY A 91 4.12 -6.44 8.07
C GLY A 91 3.31 -5.31 8.70
N MET A 92 2.19 -4.91 8.10
CA MET A 92 1.26 -3.95 8.69
C MET A 92 0.66 -4.48 10.00
N ARG A 93 0.29 -5.76 10.06
CA ARG A 93 -0.22 -6.38 11.29
C ARG A 93 0.78 -6.34 12.43
N LEU A 94 2.08 -6.53 12.16
CA LEU A 94 3.12 -6.42 13.20
C LEU A 94 3.12 -5.04 13.87
N ILE A 95 2.95 -3.97 13.10
CA ILE A 95 2.85 -2.61 13.66
C ILE A 95 1.58 -2.47 14.52
N LEU A 96 0.46 -3.02 14.06
CA LEU A 96 -0.79 -3.00 14.81
C LEU A 96 -0.69 -3.81 16.11
N GLU A 97 -0.10 -4.98 16.06
CA GLU A 97 0.16 -5.83 17.24
C GLU A 97 1.06 -5.13 18.26
N GLU A 98 2.14 -4.48 17.80
CA GLU A 98 3.01 -3.66 18.65
C GLU A 98 2.21 -2.54 19.33
N GLY A 99 1.38 -1.83 18.59
CA GLY A 99 0.56 -0.74 19.14
C GLY A 99 -0.48 -1.22 20.15
N ILE A 100 -1.10 -2.37 19.93
CA ILE A 100 -2.03 -2.98 20.90
C ILE A 100 -1.27 -3.43 22.16
N ALA A 101 -0.12 -4.08 21.98
CA ALA A 101 0.69 -4.57 23.11
C ALA A 101 1.23 -3.45 23.99
N THR A 102 1.55 -2.29 23.41
CA THR A 102 2.06 -1.11 24.14
C THR A 102 0.95 -0.19 24.65
N GLY A 103 -0.31 -0.46 24.32
CA GLY A 103 -1.45 0.38 24.69
C GLY A 103 -1.61 1.65 23.85
N ALA A 104 -0.83 1.82 22.79
CA ALA A 104 -0.99 2.91 21.83
C ALA A 104 -2.29 2.78 21.03
N PHE A 105 -2.72 1.54 20.78
CA PHE A 105 -3.98 1.21 20.10
C PHE A 105 -4.91 0.42 21.02
N ALA A 106 -6.21 0.60 20.82
CA ALA A 106 -7.22 -0.17 21.52
C ALA A 106 -7.12 -1.67 21.18
N PRO A 107 -7.52 -2.56 22.08
CA PRO A 107 -7.63 -3.98 21.78
C PRO A 107 -8.51 -4.23 20.55
N GLY A 108 -8.08 -5.14 19.68
CA GLY A 108 -8.81 -5.47 18.46
C GLY A 108 -8.12 -6.60 17.68
N ASP A 109 -8.73 -6.99 16.57
CA ASP A 109 -8.16 -7.97 15.66
C ASP A 109 -7.25 -7.27 14.63
N PRO A 110 -5.90 -7.43 14.71
CA PRO A 110 -4.97 -6.77 13.78
C PRO A 110 -5.24 -7.11 12.31
N LYS A 111 -5.75 -8.31 12.03
CA LYS A 111 -6.08 -8.74 10.68
C LYS A 111 -7.23 -7.93 10.08
N LEU A 112 -8.31 -7.76 10.82
CA LEU A 112 -9.47 -6.99 10.37
C LEU A 112 -9.14 -5.51 10.24
N VAL A 113 -8.36 -4.97 11.16
CA VAL A 113 -7.87 -3.58 11.10
C VAL A 113 -7.01 -3.38 9.86
N ALA A 114 -6.06 -4.28 9.59
CA ALA A 114 -5.21 -4.20 8.39
C ALA A 114 -6.06 -4.26 7.11
N PHE A 115 -7.05 -5.12 7.03
CA PHE A 115 -7.95 -5.21 5.88
C PHE A 115 -8.74 -3.93 5.66
N ALA A 116 -9.26 -3.32 6.73
CA ALA A 116 -9.98 -2.05 6.63
C ALA A 116 -9.06 -0.93 6.12
N MET A 117 -7.85 -0.85 6.66
CA MET A 117 -6.86 0.16 6.24
C MET A 117 -6.42 -0.04 4.79
N LEU A 118 -6.06 -1.25 4.41
CA LEU A 118 -5.66 -1.56 3.04
C LEU A 118 -6.79 -1.30 2.04
N GLY A 119 -8.02 -1.63 2.40
CA GLY A 119 -9.19 -1.31 1.58
C GLY A 119 -9.35 0.19 1.36
N ALA A 120 -9.24 0.99 2.42
CA ALA A 120 -9.31 2.44 2.34
C ALA A 120 -8.19 3.03 1.46
N LEU A 121 -6.94 2.60 1.67
CA LEU A 121 -5.78 3.11 0.93
C LEU A 121 -5.83 2.71 -0.55
N ASN A 122 -6.17 1.46 -0.84
CA ASN A 122 -6.23 0.97 -2.22
C ASN A 122 -7.35 1.64 -3.03
N TRP A 123 -8.44 2.02 -2.38
CA TRP A 123 -9.58 2.68 -3.04
C TRP A 123 -9.27 4.10 -3.49
N ILE A 124 -8.28 4.79 -2.88
CA ILE A 124 -7.88 6.16 -3.23
C ILE A 124 -7.55 6.27 -4.72
N ALA A 125 -6.83 5.28 -5.28
CA ALA A 125 -6.46 5.27 -6.70
C ALA A 125 -7.66 5.37 -7.66
N ARG A 126 -8.84 4.94 -7.21
CA ARG A 126 -10.06 4.94 -8.04
C ARG A 126 -10.72 6.30 -8.18
N TRP A 127 -10.63 7.13 -7.16
CA TRP A 127 -11.35 8.40 -7.15
C TRP A 127 -10.43 9.63 -7.16
N PHE A 128 -9.14 9.47 -6.90
CA PHE A 128 -8.21 10.60 -6.91
C PHE A 128 -8.04 11.18 -8.31
N SER A 129 -8.05 12.51 -8.37
CA SER A 129 -7.72 13.28 -9.58
C SER A 129 -6.69 14.35 -9.23
N PRO A 130 -5.57 14.45 -9.98
CA PRO A 130 -4.59 15.53 -9.79
C PRO A 130 -5.18 16.93 -9.96
N ALA A 131 -6.22 17.04 -10.78
CA ALA A 131 -6.99 18.30 -11.00
C ALA A 131 -8.12 18.49 -10.00
N GLY A 132 -8.32 17.55 -9.07
CA GLY A 132 -9.35 17.61 -8.04
C GLY A 132 -9.03 18.61 -6.92
N PRO A 133 -9.97 18.80 -5.97
CA PRO A 133 -9.85 19.82 -4.92
C PRO A 133 -8.82 19.48 -3.84
N ALA A 134 -8.45 18.22 -3.66
CA ALA A 134 -7.52 17.78 -2.64
C ALA A 134 -6.19 17.32 -3.25
N SER A 135 -5.07 17.77 -2.67
CA SER A 135 -3.74 17.32 -3.02
C SER A 135 -3.43 15.94 -2.42
N SER A 136 -2.39 15.26 -2.93
CA SER A 136 -1.90 14.02 -2.33
C SER A 136 -1.46 14.21 -0.88
N ASP A 137 -0.82 15.33 -0.54
CA ASP A 137 -0.44 15.67 0.84
C ASP A 137 -1.66 15.78 1.76
N GLU A 138 -2.69 16.46 1.31
CA GLU A 138 -3.92 16.62 2.10
C GLU A 138 -4.62 15.28 2.31
N ILE A 139 -4.73 14.46 1.28
CA ILE A 139 -5.32 13.13 1.37
C ILE A 139 -4.50 12.25 2.31
N ALA A 140 -3.17 12.22 2.17
CA ALA A 140 -2.28 11.44 3.01
C ALA A 140 -2.44 11.77 4.50
N THR A 141 -2.44 13.07 4.83
CA THR A 141 -2.57 13.55 6.20
C THR A 141 -3.95 13.20 6.78
N ARG A 142 -5.02 13.49 6.05
CA ARG A 142 -6.39 13.22 6.52
C ARG A 142 -6.68 11.73 6.69
N PHE A 143 -6.22 10.89 5.77
CA PHE A 143 -6.38 9.44 5.90
C PHE A 143 -5.63 8.90 7.11
N ALA A 144 -4.40 9.36 7.35
CA ALA A 144 -3.65 8.99 8.54
C ALA A 144 -4.40 9.42 9.82
N ASP A 145 -4.92 10.65 9.85
CA ASP A 145 -5.66 11.15 11.00
C ASP A 145 -6.92 10.32 11.28
N TYR A 146 -7.73 10.03 10.27
CA TYR A 146 -8.96 9.26 10.45
C TYR A 146 -8.69 7.80 10.85
N LEU A 147 -7.76 7.14 10.18
CA LEU A 147 -7.48 5.73 10.43
C LEU A 147 -6.83 5.51 11.81
N ILE A 148 -5.93 6.40 12.21
CA ILE A 148 -5.28 6.31 13.54
C ILE A 148 -6.23 6.73 14.65
N ALA A 149 -7.06 7.75 14.45
CA ALA A 149 -8.06 8.15 15.44
C ALA A 149 -9.00 7.01 15.80
N GLY A 150 -9.38 6.19 14.82
CA GLY A 150 -10.23 5.01 15.05
C GLY A 150 -9.58 3.90 15.87
N LEU A 151 -8.25 3.94 16.06
CA LEU A 151 -7.51 2.94 16.84
C LEU A 151 -7.20 3.39 18.26
N ARG A 152 -7.46 4.64 18.60
CA ARG A 152 -7.14 5.16 19.95
C ARG A 152 -7.95 4.44 21.02
N PRO A 153 -7.34 4.14 22.19
CA PRO A 153 -8.08 3.65 23.32
C PRO A 153 -9.16 4.66 23.77
N ILE A 154 -10.28 4.13 24.17
CA ILE A 154 -11.39 4.94 24.70
C ILE A 154 -11.08 5.41 26.13
#